data_b98b7ee1e96ef9b507fdeedd99f71d61
#
_entry.id   b98b7ee1e96ef9b507fdeedd99f71d61
#
_cell.length_a   1.000
_cell.length_b   1.000
_cell.length_c   1.000
_cell.angle_alpha   90.00
_cell.angle_beta   90.00
_cell.angle_gamma   90.00
#
_symmetry.space_group_name_H-M   'P 1'
#
loop_
_entity.id
_entity.type
_entity.pdbx_description
1 polymer ?
#
loop_
_entity_poly.entity_id
_entity_poly.type
_entity_poly.pdbx_seq_one_letter_code
_entity_poly.pdbx_strand_id
1 'polypeptide(L)'
;MRSCPTFAATAVLAMAVLTSAGALAQGAAEPPAICKALTGALPAKLIASCTGVIENPATPDADRLDAMITRALAFDSSGQNAKALAELDRVIARDPHRARAFRARGEIFRLAGNTGAAFEAFNEAIRLEPDNADSYESRGNTFNNAGKYDRAIEDYNEALRLKPDFAQAFSDRGAAWYFKGEYQKAIADYDQAIRLEPDNARAYTNRGSAYRKIGRTDRALDDDTSAIRIDPTQPEFFDNRGLHLAANGDYAGAIADYNEAIKIRPAAKFLTNRGDAYQAGKDYDRAIADYDAALKLDPTFQRAYNNRGAAWRGKGDRSRALSDYAEAVRLDPSDKTAASNHEEIAREVERLGALTSGKNLPSFNCATAKRAVEKAICADPGLAQLDRNINDVFLRVIASAESDSHRAALALTRQQRDFIDRRNASFGRRGYDLRQAMEERLDRLNTIARQ
;
A
#
# COMPACT_ATOMS: atom_id res chain seq x y z
N MET A 1 -30.29 13.30 -6.04
CA MET A 1 -29.32 12.64 -6.92
C MET A 1 -28.05 13.46 -6.88
N ARG A 2 -27.19 13.22 -5.91
CA ARG A 2 -25.86 13.80 -5.82
C ARG A 2 -24.87 12.62 -5.86
N SER A 3 -24.06 12.61 -6.90
CA SER A 3 -23.05 11.65 -7.22
C SER A 3 -22.13 11.39 -6.02
N CYS A 4 -22.05 10.13 -5.58
CA CYS A 4 -20.98 9.61 -4.78
C CYS A 4 -19.63 9.95 -5.46
N PRO A 5 -18.64 10.46 -4.75
CA PRO A 5 -17.29 10.52 -5.29
C PRO A 5 -16.83 9.09 -5.50
N THR A 6 -16.59 8.76 -6.75
CA THR A 6 -15.87 7.55 -7.15
C THR A 6 -14.55 7.50 -6.37
N PHE A 7 -14.43 6.51 -5.50
CA PHE A 7 -13.14 6.09 -4.97
C PHE A 7 -12.28 5.69 -6.17
N ALA A 8 -11.47 6.62 -6.64
CA ALA A 8 -10.31 6.28 -7.43
C ALA A 8 -9.34 5.60 -6.44
N ALA A 9 -9.56 4.31 -6.21
CA ALA A 9 -8.54 3.46 -5.67
C ALA A 9 -7.42 3.43 -6.71
N THR A 10 -6.49 4.37 -6.59
CA THR A 10 -5.13 4.14 -7.06
C THR A 10 -4.57 3.05 -6.16
N ALA A 11 -5.07 1.82 -6.39
CA ALA A 11 -4.31 0.65 -6.06
C ALA A 11 -3.09 0.73 -6.98
N VAL A 12 -2.05 1.41 -6.53
CA VAL A 12 -0.70 1.02 -6.87
C VAL A 12 -0.62 -0.39 -6.29
N LEU A 13 -1.02 -1.38 -7.11
CA LEU A 13 -0.55 -2.71 -6.94
C LEU A 13 0.98 -2.59 -7.03
N ALA A 14 1.62 -2.38 -5.90
CA ALA A 14 2.93 -2.92 -5.72
C ALA A 14 2.69 -4.43 -5.88
N MET A 15 2.75 -4.93 -7.12
CA MET A 15 3.13 -6.30 -7.35
C MET A 15 4.42 -6.40 -6.55
N ALA A 16 4.33 -6.95 -5.35
CA ALA A 16 5.50 -7.40 -4.65
C ALA A 16 6.15 -8.32 -5.66
N VAL A 17 7.22 -7.85 -6.27
CA VAL A 17 8.18 -8.71 -6.93
C VAL A 17 8.74 -9.55 -5.79
N LEU A 18 7.93 -10.50 -5.33
CA LEU A 18 8.41 -11.62 -4.56
C LEU A 18 9.33 -12.34 -5.52
N THR A 19 10.58 -11.96 -5.42
CA THR A 19 11.68 -12.61 -6.09
C THR A 19 11.49 -14.11 -5.91
N SER A 20 11.16 -14.74 -7.00
CA SER A 20 11.05 -16.17 -7.11
C SER A 20 12.40 -16.80 -6.81
N ALA A 21 12.68 -17.09 -5.55
CA ALA A 21 13.71 -18.06 -5.20
C ALA A 21 13.40 -19.46 -5.82
N GLY A 22 12.19 -19.63 -6.39
CA GLY A 22 11.77 -20.84 -7.08
C GLY A 22 11.86 -20.80 -8.61
N ALA A 23 12.01 -19.60 -9.24
CA ALA A 23 12.07 -19.51 -10.71
C ALA A 23 13.49 -19.66 -11.28
N LEU A 24 14.51 -19.77 -10.44
CA LEU A 24 15.89 -20.00 -10.90
C LEU A 24 16.18 -21.44 -11.39
N ALA A 25 15.19 -22.34 -11.33
CA ALA A 25 15.41 -23.76 -11.64
C ALA A 25 14.91 -24.20 -13.03
N GLN A 26 14.19 -23.36 -13.77
CA GLN A 26 13.62 -23.78 -15.07
C GLN A 26 14.16 -22.91 -16.19
N GLY A 27 15.08 -23.46 -16.97
CA GLY A 27 15.61 -22.86 -18.20
C GLY A 27 17.12 -22.62 -18.26
N ALA A 28 17.86 -22.89 -17.20
CA ALA A 28 19.33 -22.89 -17.28
C ALA A 28 19.83 -24.19 -17.89
N ALA A 29 20.80 -24.13 -18.81
CA ALA A 29 21.55 -25.30 -19.22
C ALA A 29 21.98 -26.08 -17.97
N GLU A 30 21.77 -27.39 -18.00
CA GLU A 30 21.84 -28.26 -16.82
C GLU A 30 23.13 -28.08 -16.02
N PRO A 31 23.07 -27.77 -14.71
CA PRO A 31 24.30 -27.73 -13.89
C PRO A 31 24.97 -29.08 -13.88
N PRO A 32 26.32 -29.16 -13.63
CA PRO A 32 27.02 -30.43 -13.48
C PRO A 32 26.24 -31.38 -12.56
N ALA A 33 26.19 -32.66 -12.88
CA ALA A 33 25.32 -33.67 -12.24
C ALA A 33 25.36 -33.64 -10.71
N ILE A 34 26.47 -33.21 -10.11
CA ILE A 34 26.67 -33.09 -8.65
C ILE A 34 26.00 -31.85 -8.07
N CYS A 35 25.97 -30.70 -8.78
CA CYS A 35 25.23 -29.51 -8.36
C CYS A 35 23.72 -29.66 -8.66
N LYS A 36 23.32 -30.51 -9.64
CA LYS A 36 21.92 -30.83 -9.97
C LYS A 36 21.15 -31.51 -8.86
N ALA A 37 21.79 -32.43 -8.13
CA ALA A 37 21.13 -33.22 -7.07
C ALA A 37 20.60 -32.33 -5.90
N LEU A 38 20.88 -31.04 -5.93
CA LEU A 38 20.56 -30.10 -4.85
C LEU A 38 19.68 -28.92 -5.31
N THR A 39 19.04 -28.98 -6.48
CA THR A 39 18.00 -28.02 -6.87
C THR A 39 16.89 -28.03 -5.81
N GLY A 40 16.73 -26.90 -5.13
CA GLY A 40 15.84 -26.79 -3.95
C GLY A 40 16.54 -26.92 -2.59
N ALA A 41 17.85 -27.19 -2.55
CA ALA A 41 18.63 -27.16 -1.31
C ALA A 41 18.84 -25.74 -0.81
N LEU A 42 19.01 -25.61 0.53
CA LEU A 42 19.44 -24.35 1.14
C LEU A 42 20.71 -23.80 0.44
N PRO A 43 20.81 -22.49 0.19
CA PRO A 43 21.94 -21.89 -0.54
C PRO A 43 23.30 -22.31 0.00
N ALA A 44 23.46 -22.46 1.31
CA ALA A 44 24.68 -22.89 1.96
C ALA A 44 25.13 -24.31 1.52
N LYS A 45 24.20 -25.25 1.35
CA LYS A 45 24.50 -26.62 0.86
C LYS A 45 24.92 -26.60 -0.59
N LEU A 46 24.25 -25.78 -1.41
CA LEU A 46 24.58 -25.62 -2.82
C LEU A 46 25.97 -24.99 -3.01
N ILE A 47 26.29 -23.96 -2.22
CA ILE A 47 27.62 -23.34 -2.19
C ILE A 47 28.70 -24.38 -1.85
N ALA A 48 28.49 -25.17 -0.80
CA ALA A 48 29.45 -26.19 -0.38
C ALA A 48 29.64 -27.26 -1.46
N SER A 49 28.54 -27.76 -2.06
CA SER A 49 28.63 -28.79 -3.12
C SER A 49 29.36 -28.25 -4.36
N CYS A 50 29.01 -27.06 -4.85
CA CYS A 50 29.68 -26.46 -6.00
C CYS A 50 31.16 -26.17 -5.69
N THR A 51 31.51 -25.79 -4.44
CA THR A 51 32.89 -25.62 -4.02
C THR A 51 33.70 -26.90 -4.18
N GLY A 52 33.14 -28.04 -3.75
CA GLY A 52 33.81 -29.34 -3.96
C GLY A 52 34.06 -29.69 -5.44
N VAL A 53 33.11 -29.35 -6.32
CA VAL A 53 33.29 -29.53 -7.78
C VAL A 53 34.39 -28.63 -8.32
N ILE A 54 34.41 -27.36 -7.90
CA ILE A 54 35.37 -26.35 -8.38
C ILE A 54 36.81 -26.68 -7.93
N GLU A 55 36.97 -27.18 -6.70
CA GLU A 55 38.28 -27.48 -6.10
C GLU A 55 38.82 -28.86 -6.51
N ASN A 56 38.00 -29.74 -7.06
CA ASN A 56 38.44 -31.04 -7.52
C ASN A 56 39.31 -30.93 -8.80
N PRO A 57 40.58 -31.30 -8.76
CA PRO A 57 41.49 -31.20 -9.92
C PRO A 57 41.02 -32.00 -11.13
N ALA A 58 40.26 -33.10 -10.92
CA ALA A 58 39.76 -33.93 -11.97
C ALA A 58 38.53 -33.39 -12.69
N THR A 59 37.90 -32.31 -12.19
CA THR A 59 36.74 -31.69 -12.81
C THR A 59 37.14 -31.03 -14.14
N PRO A 60 36.46 -31.38 -15.25
CA PRO A 60 36.64 -30.70 -16.53
C PRO A 60 36.43 -29.19 -16.40
N ASP A 61 37.14 -28.39 -17.20
CA ASP A 61 37.12 -26.94 -17.10
C ASP A 61 35.72 -26.35 -17.37
N ALA A 62 35.02 -26.91 -18.35
CA ALA A 62 33.63 -26.51 -18.65
C ALA A 62 32.69 -26.72 -17.45
N ASP A 63 32.77 -27.88 -16.79
CA ASP A 63 31.95 -28.22 -15.63
C ASP A 63 32.33 -27.36 -14.42
N ARG A 64 33.62 -27.01 -14.28
CA ARG A 64 34.09 -26.11 -13.24
C ARG A 64 33.52 -24.72 -13.41
N LEU A 65 33.49 -24.16 -14.63
CA LEU A 65 32.88 -22.88 -14.93
C LEU A 65 31.36 -22.88 -14.67
N ASP A 66 30.66 -23.97 -15.03
CA ASP A 66 29.24 -24.08 -14.74
C ASP A 66 28.94 -24.21 -13.25
N ALA A 67 29.79 -24.91 -12.50
CA ALA A 67 29.70 -24.97 -11.05
C ALA A 67 29.94 -23.58 -10.41
N MET A 68 30.88 -22.78 -10.96
CA MET A 68 31.12 -21.39 -10.52
C MET A 68 29.85 -20.51 -10.77
N ILE A 69 29.24 -20.59 -11.95
CA ILE A 69 28.01 -19.85 -12.23
C ILE A 69 26.89 -20.26 -11.26
N THR A 70 26.74 -21.56 -11.01
CA THR A 70 25.71 -22.07 -10.09
C THR A 70 25.98 -21.62 -8.65
N ARG A 71 27.26 -21.60 -8.21
CA ARG A 71 27.64 -21.08 -6.90
C ARG A 71 27.44 -19.59 -6.79
N ALA A 72 27.67 -18.82 -7.85
CA ALA A 72 27.39 -17.39 -7.90
C ALA A 72 25.92 -17.11 -7.69
N LEU A 73 25.02 -17.84 -8.35
CA LEU A 73 23.57 -17.72 -8.14
C LEU A 73 23.16 -18.09 -6.69
N ALA A 74 23.83 -19.08 -6.08
CA ALA A 74 23.60 -19.42 -4.68
C ALA A 74 24.15 -18.34 -3.71
N PHE A 75 25.24 -17.67 -4.03
CA PHE A 75 25.69 -16.49 -3.28
C PHE A 75 24.67 -15.35 -3.36
N ASP A 76 24.14 -15.06 -4.54
CA ASP A 76 23.10 -14.05 -4.73
C ASP A 76 21.84 -14.36 -3.90
N SER A 77 21.33 -15.58 -3.96
CA SER A 77 20.17 -16.02 -3.19
C SER A 77 20.38 -15.98 -1.66
N SER A 78 21.63 -15.93 -1.20
CA SER A 78 22.00 -15.71 0.20
C SER A 78 22.38 -14.26 0.54
N GLY A 79 22.11 -13.30 -0.37
CA GLY A 79 22.41 -11.87 -0.18
C GLY A 79 23.87 -11.49 -0.35
N GLN A 80 24.73 -12.39 -0.87
CA GLN A 80 26.16 -12.16 -1.04
C GLN A 80 26.50 -11.70 -2.47
N ASN A 81 25.74 -10.69 -2.98
CA ASN A 81 25.80 -10.24 -4.38
C ASN A 81 27.20 -9.84 -4.86
N ALA A 82 28.02 -9.23 -4.00
CA ALA A 82 29.39 -8.88 -4.36
C ALA A 82 30.26 -10.11 -4.66
N LYS A 83 30.08 -11.20 -3.91
CA LYS A 83 30.79 -12.46 -4.18
C LYS A 83 30.28 -13.12 -5.45
N ALA A 84 28.97 -13.09 -5.66
CA ALA A 84 28.34 -13.62 -6.87
C ALA A 84 28.89 -12.93 -8.13
N LEU A 85 28.89 -11.61 -8.16
CA LEU A 85 29.41 -10.83 -9.28
C LEU A 85 30.91 -11.07 -9.51
N ALA A 86 31.72 -11.06 -8.44
CA ALA A 86 33.15 -11.32 -8.56
C ALA A 86 33.46 -12.73 -9.11
N GLU A 87 32.62 -13.72 -8.80
CA GLU A 87 32.78 -15.06 -9.34
C GLU A 87 32.37 -15.14 -10.82
N LEU A 88 31.28 -14.49 -11.22
CA LEU A 88 30.87 -14.39 -12.61
C LEU A 88 31.91 -13.64 -13.47
N ASP A 89 32.51 -12.58 -12.94
CA ASP A 89 33.59 -11.88 -13.63
C ASP A 89 34.82 -12.80 -13.89
N ARG A 90 35.16 -13.70 -12.94
CA ARG A 90 36.20 -14.72 -13.17
C ARG A 90 35.83 -15.71 -14.25
N VAL A 91 34.55 -16.14 -14.29
CA VAL A 91 34.05 -17.03 -15.34
C VAL A 91 34.16 -16.34 -16.70
N ILE A 92 33.70 -15.09 -16.80
CA ILE A 92 33.69 -14.30 -18.05
C ILE A 92 35.13 -14.03 -18.51
N ALA A 93 36.04 -13.72 -17.58
CA ALA A 93 37.46 -13.52 -17.91
C ALA A 93 38.12 -14.80 -18.46
N ARG A 94 37.69 -15.98 -18.01
CA ARG A 94 38.20 -17.27 -18.46
C ARG A 94 37.55 -17.77 -19.74
N ASP A 95 36.23 -17.55 -19.87
CA ASP A 95 35.46 -17.91 -21.05
C ASP A 95 34.52 -16.77 -21.44
N PRO A 96 34.97 -15.81 -22.29
CA PRO A 96 34.14 -14.67 -22.72
C PRO A 96 32.95 -15.03 -23.61
N HIS A 97 32.85 -16.28 -24.06
CA HIS A 97 31.76 -16.79 -24.89
C HIS A 97 30.66 -17.51 -24.10
N ARG A 98 30.75 -17.56 -22.78
CA ARG A 98 29.80 -18.25 -21.92
C ARG A 98 28.55 -17.39 -21.65
N ALA A 99 27.58 -17.42 -22.56
CA ALA A 99 26.33 -16.64 -22.49
C ALA A 99 25.61 -16.78 -21.13
N ARG A 100 25.61 -18.01 -20.55
CA ARG A 100 25.03 -18.29 -19.24
C ARG A 100 25.60 -17.41 -18.12
N ALA A 101 26.91 -17.08 -18.16
CA ALA A 101 27.52 -16.22 -17.15
C ALA A 101 27.03 -14.77 -17.27
N PHE A 102 26.88 -14.26 -18.50
CA PHE A 102 26.31 -12.94 -18.74
C PHE A 102 24.84 -12.89 -18.33
N ARG A 103 24.03 -13.91 -18.64
CA ARG A 103 22.64 -13.98 -18.20
C ARG A 103 22.54 -13.98 -16.68
N ALA A 104 23.33 -14.79 -15.98
CA ALA A 104 23.35 -14.82 -14.51
C ALA A 104 23.75 -13.46 -13.93
N ARG A 105 24.76 -12.78 -14.52
CA ARG A 105 25.16 -11.43 -14.11
C ARG A 105 24.07 -10.40 -14.35
N GLY A 106 23.38 -10.47 -15.46
CA GLY A 106 22.24 -9.63 -15.79
C GLY A 106 21.10 -9.77 -14.77
N GLU A 107 20.81 -11.00 -14.36
CA GLU A 107 19.78 -11.28 -13.36
C GLU A 107 20.11 -10.69 -11.99
N ILE A 108 21.35 -10.81 -11.53
CA ILE A 108 21.82 -10.18 -10.28
C ILE A 108 21.70 -8.66 -10.35
N PHE A 109 22.09 -8.04 -11.47
CA PHE A 109 21.94 -6.59 -11.65
C PHE A 109 20.47 -6.17 -11.71
N ARG A 110 19.61 -6.94 -12.35
CA ARG A 110 18.16 -6.70 -12.43
C ARG A 110 17.54 -6.71 -11.02
N LEU A 111 17.85 -7.72 -10.22
CA LEU A 111 17.37 -7.85 -8.84
C LEU A 111 17.91 -6.73 -7.92
N ALA A 112 19.14 -6.27 -8.18
CA ALA A 112 19.73 -5.14 -7.48
C ALA A 112 19.24 -3.76 -7.97
N GLY A 113 18.31 -3.71 -8.94
CA GLY A 113 17.78 -2.47 -9.51
C GLY A 113 18.74 -1.75 -10.46
N ASN A 114 19.91 -2.33 -10.77
CA ASN A 114 20.85 -1.76 -11.74
C ASN A 114 20.43 -2.12 -13.16
N THR A 115 19.40 -1.44 -13.64
CA THR A 115 18.78 -1.69 -14.93
C THR A 115 19.76 -1.54 -16.11
N GLY A 116 20.71 -0.58 -16.05
CA GLY A 116 21.70 -0.36 -17.10
C GLY A 116 22.64 -1.54 -17.27
N ALA A 117 23.29 -1.98 -16.19
CA ALA A 117 24.18 -3.11 -16.21
C ALA A 117 23.46 -4.44 -16.55
N ALA A 118 22.20 -4.57 -16.13
CA ALA A 118 21.37 -5.71 -16.52
C ALA A 118 21.16 -5.79 -18.05
N PHE A 119 20.81 -4.68 -18.68
CA PHE A 119 20.66 -4.62 -20.15
C PHE A 119 21.96 -4.97 -20.89
N GLU A 120 23.09 -4.43 -20.46
CA GLU A 120 24.38 -4.75 -21.09
C GLU A 120 24.66 -6.25 -21.00
N ALA A 121 24.44 -6.84 -19.84
CA ALA A 121 24.69 -8.26 -19.62
C ALA A 121 23.74 -9.15 -20.44
N PHE A 122 22.44 -8.84 -20.48
CA PHE A 122 21.49 -9.62 -21.30
C PHE A 122 21.70 -9.41 -22.79
N ASN A 123 22.08 -8.23 -23.26
CA ASN A 123 22.43 -7.99 -24.66
C ASN A 123 23.62 -8.85 -25.08
N GLU A 124 24.61 -8.99 -24.21
CA GLU A 124 25.78 -9.83 -24.50
C GLU A 124 25.39 -11.32 -24.47
N ALA A 125 24.55 -11.75 -23.54
CA ALA A 125 24.03 -13.11 -23.51
C ALA A 125 23.28 -13.46 -24.80
N ILE A 126 22.41 -12.57 -25.30
CA ILE A 126 21.66 -12.73 -26.55
C ILE A 126 22.60 -12.69 -27.76
N ARG A 127 23.61 -11.83 -27.76
CA ARG A 127 24.61 -11.80 -28.85
C ARG A 127 25.35 -13.12 -29.00
N LEU A 128 25.65 -13.76 -27.86
CA LEU A 128 26.36 -15.04 -27.83
C LEU A 128 25.46 -16.24 -28.14
N GLU A 129 24.22 -16.21 -27.65
CA GLU A 129 23.21 -17.26 -27.85
C GLU A 129 21.86 -16.61 -28.31
N PRO A 130 21.70 -16.27 -29.60
CA PRO A 130 20.51 -15.58 -30.10
C PRO A 130 19.25 -16.45 -30.16
N ASP A 131 19.39 -17.74 -29.96
CA ASP A 131 18.29 -18.72 -29.89
C ASP A 131 17.90 -19.14 -28.46
N ASN A 132 18.43 -18.44 -27.45
CA ASN A 132 18.14 -18.73 -26.04
C ASN A 132 16.92 -17.94 -25.58
N ALA A 133 15.75 -18.60 -25.46
CA ALA A 133 14.50 -18.00 -25.04
C ALA A 133 14.56 -17.32 -23.65
N ASP A 134 15.32 -17.92 -22.71
CA ASP A 134 15.41 -17.41 -21.34
C ASP A 134 16.13 -16.05 -21.30
N SER A 135 17.07 -15.79 -22.22
CA SER A 135 17.78 -14.51 -22.28
C SER A 135 16.86 -13.36 -22.71
N TYR A 136 15.95 -13.62 -23.63
CA TYR A 136 14.92 -12.66 -24.04
C TYR A 136 13.89 -12.45 -22.94
N GLU A 137 13.42 -13.51 -22.29
CA GLU A 137 12.49 -13.39 -21.17
C GLU A 137 13.08 -12.54 -20.05
N SER A 138 14.31 -12.79 -19.63
CA SER A 138 14.99 -12.03 -18.58
C SER A 138 15.22 -10.56 -18.96
N ARG A 139 15.56 -10.27 -20.23
CA ARG A 139 15.65 -8.88 -20.71
C ARG A 139 14.27 -8.23 -20.79
N GLY A 140 13.26 -8.95 -21.20
CA GLY A 140 11.86 -8.54 -21.19
C GLY A 140 11.39 -8.14 -19.80
N ASN A 141 11.72 -8.94 -18.78
CA ASN A 141 11.46 -8.64 -17.37
C ASN A 141 12.17 -7.35 -16.92
N THR A 142 13.36 -7.11 -17.40
CA THR A 142 14.08 -5.84 -17.13
C THR A 142 13.37 -4.65 -17.75
N PHE A 143 12.88 -4.77 -19.00
CA PHE A 143 12.07 -3.73 -19.65
C PHE A 143 10.75 -3.51 -18.93
N ASN A 144 10.07 -4.59 -18.50
CA ASN A 144 8.80 -4.52 -17.78
C ASN A 144 8.96 -3.78 -16.44
N ASN A 145 10.00 -4.09 -15.68
CA ASN A 145 10.33 -3.42 -14.42
C ASN A 145 10.66 -1.93 -14.62
N ALA A 146 11.23 -1.58 -15.79
CA ALA A 146 11.50 -0.19 -16.16
C ALA A 146 10.27 0.55 -16.76
N GLY A 147 9.08 -0.08 -16.78
CA GLY A 147 7.86 0.47 -17.36
C GLY A 147 7.86 0.54 -18.91
N LYS A 148 8.84 -0.10 -19.56
CA LYS A 148 8.99 -0.12 -21.02
C LYS A 148 8.24 -1.32 -21.60
N TYR A 149 6.93 -1.35 -21.42
CA TYR A 149 6.09 -2.51 -21.71
C TYR A 149 6.13 -2.96 -23.17
N ASP A 150 6.24 -2.04 -24.13
CA ASP A 150 6.33 -2.40 -25.58
C ASP A 150 7.59 -3.21 -25.87
N ARG A 151 8.73 -2.78 -25.33
CA ARG A 151 10.00 -3.50 -25.47
C ARG A 151 9.99 -4.85 -24.75
N ALA A 152 9.34 -4.91 -23.58
CA ALA A 152 9.16 -6.16 -22.87
C ALA A 152 8.35 -7.16 -23.71
N ILE A 153 7.26 -6.72 -24.33
CA ILE A 153 6.41 -7.53 -25.18
C ILE A 153 7.18 -8.03 -26.43
N GLU A 154 8.01 -7.18 -27.05
CA GLU A 154 8.88 -7.59 -28.16
C GLU A 154 9.79 -8.75 -27.75
N ASP A 155 10.45 -8.64 -26.60
CA ASP A 155 11.34 -9.68 -26.08
C ASP A 155 10.59 -10.96 -25.69
N TYR A 156 9.42 -10.86 -25.03
CA TYR A 156 8.60 -12.02 -24.73
C TYR A 156 8.06 -12.71 -26.00
N ASN A 157 7.74 -11.95 -27.04
CA ASN A 157 7.34 -12.53 -28.33
C ASN A 157 8.47 -13.37 -28.91
N GLU A 158 9.71 -12.90 -28.83
CA GLU A 158 10.87 -13.64 -29.31
C GLU A 158 11.14 -14.86 -28.43
N ALA A 159 11.03 -14.75 -27.12
CA ALA A 159 11.12 -15.89 -26.19
C ALA A 159 10.09 -16.98 -26.54
N LEU A 160 8.84 -16.58 -26.79
CA LEU A 160 7.74 -17.50 -27.16
C LEU A 160 7.85 -18.05 -28.57
N ARG A 161 8.49 -17.32 -29.50
CA ARG A 161 8.81 -17.85 -30.84
C ARG A 161 9.85 -18.96 -30.75
N LEU A 162 10.86 -18.78 -29.88
CA LEU A 162 11.93 -19.76 -29.66
C LEU A 162 11.45 -20.95 -28.82
N LYS A 163 10.57 -20.71 -27.83
CA LYS A 163 10.02 -21.73 -26.92
C LYS A 163 8.51 -21.53 -26.75
N PRO A 164 7.69 -22.17 -27.62
CA PRO A 164 6.23 -21.98 -27.64
C PRO A 164 5.48 -22.49 -26.39
N ASP A 165 6.12 -23.30 -25.57
CA ASP A 165 5.58 -23.87 -24.32
C ASP A 165 6.15 -23.18 -23.07
N PHE A 166 6.63 -21.94 -23.19
CA PHE A 166 7.23 -21.20 -22.10
C PHE A 166 6.14 -20.50 -21.26
N ALA A 167 5.57 -21.24 -20.29
CA ALA A 167 4.48 -20.74 -19.43
C ALA A 167 4.83 -19.43 -18.72
N GLN A 168 6.07 -19.28 -18.22
CA GLN A 168 6.51 -18.07 -17.55
C GLN A 168 6.50 -16.86 -18.49
N ALA A 169 6.99 -17.00 -19.73
CA ALA A 169 7.00 -15.92 -20.72
C ALA A 169 5.57 -15.47 -21.10
N PHE A 170 4.60 -16.40 -21.18
CA PHE A 170 3.20 -16.04 -21.32
C PHE A 170 2.70 -15.22 -20.13
N SER A 171 2.99 -15.67 -18.91
CA SER A 171 2.58 -14.94 -17.69
C SER A 171 3.17 -13.55 -17.62
N ASP A 172 4.44 -13.37 -17.97
CA ASP A 172 5.15 -12.10 -17.92
C ASP A 172 4.67 -11.17 -19.06
N ARG A 173 4.41 -11.70 -20.26
CA ARG A 173 3.79 -10.91 -21.33
C ARG A 173 2.37 -10.49 -20.98
N GLY A 174 1.60 -11.36 -20.33
CA GLY A 174 0.29 -11.04 -19.77
C GLY A 174 0.37 -9.88 -18.77
N ALA A 175 1.39 -9.87 -17.89
CA ALA A 175 1.61 -8.76 -16.97
C ALA A 175 1.94 -7.45 -17.71
N ALA A 176 2.78 -7.50 -18.73
CA ALA A 176 3.08 -6.32 -19.55
C ALA A 176 1.83 -5.78 -20.27
N TRP A 177 0.98 -6.66 -20.83
CA TRP A 177 -0.32 -6.26 -21.40
C TRP A 177 -1.25 -5.67 -20.35
N TYR A 178 -1.29 -6.22 -19.14
CA TYR A 178 -2.09 -5.69 -18.04
C TYR A 178 -1.70 -4.26 -17.70
N PHE A 179 -0.41 -3.97 -17.56
CA PHE A 179 0.07 -2.61 -17.27
C PHE A 179 -0.15 -1.63 -18.42
N LYS A 180 -0.20 -2.11 -19.66
CA LYS A 180 -0.64 -1.30 -20.81
C LYS A 180 -2.15 -1.04 -20.85
N GLY A 181 -2.95 -1.70 -20.01
CA GLY A 181 -4.40 -1.62 -20.03
C GLY A 181 -5.08 -2.55 -21.05
N GLU A 182 -4.33 -3.40 -21.73
CA GLU A 182 -4.80 -4.35 -22.73
C GLU A 182 -5.25 -5.66 -22.05
N TYR A 183 -6.27 -5.55 -21.18
CA TYR A 183 -6.67 -6.62 -20.25
C TYR A 183 -7.11 -7.92 -20.94
N GLN A 184 -7.76 -7.85 -22.13
CA GLN A 184 -8.14 -9.03 -22.88
C GLN A 184 -6.93 -9.82 -23.40
N LYS A 185 -5.87 -9.11 -23.83
CA LYS A 185 -4.62 -9.76 -24.24
C LYS A 185 -3.91 -10.37 -23.05
N ALA A 186 -3.93 -9.68 -21.90
CA ALA A 186 -3.40 -10.20 -20.65
C ALA A 186 -4.10 -11.51 -20.26
N ILE A 187 -5.44 -11.55 -20.28
CA ILE A 187 -6.22 -12.75 -19.99
C ILE A 187 -5.86 -13.90 -20.92
N ALA A 188 -5.75 -13.63 -22.23
CA ALA A 188 -5.39 -14.67 -23.21
C ALA A 188 -4.00 -15.27 -22.93
N ASP A 189 -3.03 -14.46 -22.54
CA ASP A 189 -1.70 -14.94 -22.19
C ASP A 189 -1.70 -15.71 -20.86
N TYR A 190 -2.43 -15.25 -19.83
CA TYR A 190 -2.59 -16.03 -18.60
C TYR A 190 -3.34 -17.34 -18.81
N ASP A 191 -4.31 -17.41 -19.74
CA ASP A 191 -4.96 -18.67 -20.14
C ASP A 191 -3.95 -19.65 -20.70
N GLN A 192 -2.98 -19.19 -21.51
CA GLN A 192 -1.91 -20.05 -22.03
C GLN A 192 -0.98 -20.51 -20.90
N ALA A 193 -0.57 -19.57 -20.00
CA ALA A 193 0.27 -19.92 -18.86
C ALA A 193 -0.38 -20.99 -17.97
N ILE A 194 -1.67 -20.83 -17.63
CA ILE A 194 -2.43 -21.78 -16.81
C ILE A 194 -2.63 -23.13 -17.54
N ARG A 195 -2.83 -23.10 -18.86
CA ARG A 195 -2.95 -24.36 -19.64
C ARG A 195 -1.65 -25.16 -19.61
N LEU A 196 -0.50 -24.49 -19.66
CA LEU A 196 0.82 -25.11 -19.61
C LEU A 196 1.20 -25.56 -18.19
N GLU A 197 0.85 -24.73 -17.20
CA GLU A 197 1.12 -24.96 -15.77
C GLU A 197 -0.16 -24.75 -14.95
N PRO A 198 -1.03 -25.79 -14.81
CA PRO A 198 -2.31 -25.66 -14.09
C PRO A 198 -2.19 -25.40 -12.59
N ASP A 199 -1.01 -25.56 -12.02
CA ASP A 199 -0.68 -25.28 -10.61
C ASP A 199 0.03 -23.93 -10.42
N ASN A 200 0.07 -23.08 -11.44
CA ASN A 200 0.65 -21.74 -11.34
C ASN A 200 -0.34 -20.76 -10.68
N ALA A 201 -0.37 -20.75 -9.34
CA ALA A 201 -1.25 -19.91 -8.55
C ALA A 201 -1.15 -18.41 -8.90
N ARG A 202 0.04 -17.92 -9.28
CA ARG A 202 0.25 -16.52 -9.68
C ARG A 202 -0.46 -16.16 -10.98
N ALA A 203 -0.45 -17.07 -11.95
CA ALA A 203 -1.14 -16.83 -13.22
C ALA A 203 -2.65 -16.68 -12.99
N TYR A 204 -3.25 -17.49 -12.10
CA TYR A 204 -4.65 -17.30 -11.69
C TYR A 204 -4.88 -15.94 -11.05
N THR A 205 -4.10 -15.54 -10.04
CA THR A 205 -4.26 -14.25 -9.36
C THR A 205 -4.12 -13.06 -10.32
N ASN A 206 -3.16 -13.14 -11.25
CA ASN A 206 -2.94 -12.10 -12.24
C ASN A 206 -4.12 -12.04 -13.24
N ARG A 207 -4.64 -13.20 -13.67
CA ARG A 207 -5.83 -13.26 -14.53
C ARG A 207 -7.06 -12.72 -13.82
N GLY A 208 -7.26 -13.08 -12.54
CA GLY A 208 -8.31 -12.53 -11.68
C GLY A 208 -8.27 -11.01 -11.61
N SER A 209 -7.06 -10.44 -11.44
CA SER A 209 -6.87 -8.98 -11.47
C SER A 209 -7.26 -8.37 -12.83
N ALA A 210 -6.95 -9.05 -13.94
CA ALA A 210 -7.35 -8.61 -15.27
C ALA A 210 -8.87 -8.73 -15.49
N TYR A 211 -9.50 -9.81 -15.03
CA TYR A 211 -10.96 -9.98 -15.05
C TYR A 211 -11.66 -8.86 -14.28
N ARG A 212 -11.17 -8.50 -13.10
CA ARG A 212 -11.72 -7.38 -12.33
C ARG A 212 -11.65 -6.07 -13.10
N LYS A 213 -10.56 -5.79 -13.81
CA LYS A 213 -10.40 -4.57 -14.62
C LYS A 213 -11.43 -4.45 -15.74
N ILE A 214 -11.93 -5.56 -16.26
CA ILE A 214 -12.99 -5.59 -17.28
C ILE A 214 -14.39 -5.85 -16.69
N GLY A 215 -14.54 -5.74 -15.35
CA GLY A 215 -15.83 -5.87 -14.67
C GLY A 215 -16.35 -7.31 -14.48
N ARG A 216 -15.50 -8.31 -14.69
CA ARG A 216 -15.86 -9.73 -14.51
C ARG A 216 -15.44 -10.23 -13.14
N THR A 217 -16.07 -9.65 -12.09
CA THR A 217 -15.75 -9.95 -10.68
C THR A 217 -15.99 -11.43 -10.33
N ASP A 218 -17.00 -12.06 -10.93
CA ASP A 218 -17.30 -13.49 -10.82
C ASP A 218 -16.05 -14.33 -11.13
N ARG A 219 -15.45 -14.09 -12.31
CA ARG A 219 -14.25 -14.81 -12.76
C ARG A 219 -13.02 -14.50 -11.92
N ALA A 220 -12.90 -13.26 -11.45
CA ALA A 220 -11.79 -12.88 -10.57
C ALA A 220 -11.81 -13.68 -9.26
N LEU A 221 -12.99 -13.85 -8.64
CA LEU A 221 -13.15 -14.61 -7.40
C LEU A 221 -12.91 -16.12 -7.59
N ASP A 222 -13.33 -16.69 -8.75
CA ASP A 222 -13.03 -18.08 -9.11
C ASP A 222 -11.49 -18.31 -9.22
N ASP A 223 -10.80 -17.37 -9.86
CA ASP A 223 -9.35 -17.42 -10.03
C ASP A 223 -8.61 -17.29 -8.69
N ASP A 224 -8.98 -16.32 -7.85
CA ASP A 224 -8.38 -16.16 -6.52
C ASP A 224 -8.60 -17.40 -5.64
N THR A 225 -9.79 -18.00 -5.72
CA THR A 225 -10.10 -19.25 -5.00
C THR A 225 -9.23 -20.41 -5.50
N SER A 226 -8.96 -20.45 -6.80
CA SER A 226 -8.04 -21.44 -7.38
C SER A 226 -6.60 -21.23 -6.90
N ALA A 227 -6.13 -19.98 -6.86
CA ALA A 227 -4.80 -19.64 -6.36
C ALA A 227 -4.63 -20.05 -4.87
N ILE A 228 -5.61 -19.76 -4.01
CA ILE A 228 -5.61 -20.16 -2.60
C ILE A 228 -5.60 -21.68 -2.44
N ARG A 229 -6.38 -22.40 -3.27
CA ARG A 229 -6.41 -23.86 -3.25
C ARG A 229 -5.06 -24.49 -3.63
N ILE A 230 -4.35 -23.88 -4.58
CA ILE A 230 -3.02 -24.33 -5.03
C ILE A 230 -1.96 -24.07 -3.95
N ASP A 231 -1.92 -22.86 -3.41
CA ASP A 231 -0.97 -22.50 -2.35
C ASP A 231 -1.64 -21.67 -1.25
N PRO A 232 -2.19 -22.30 -0.21
CA PRO A 232 -2.83 -21.62 0.90
C PRO A 232 -1.86 -20.93 1.87
N THR A 233 -0.55 -21.01 1.63
CA THR A 233 0.47 -20.42 2.52
C THR A 233 0.83 -18.99 2.14
N GLN A 234 0.35 -18.48 1.00
CA GLN A 234 0.65 -17.15 0.50
C GLN A 234 -0.42 -16.16 0.94
N PRO A 235 -0.09 -15.22 1.83
CA PRO A 235 -1.06 -14.26 2.33
C PRO A 235 -1.58 -13.32 1.24
N GLU A 236 -0.81 -13.11 0.17
CA GLU A 236 -1.17 -12.27 -0.97
C GLU A 236 -2.41 -12.78 -1.71
N PHE A 237 -2.63 -14.07 -1.77
CA PHE A 237 -3.81 -14.64 -2.46
C PHE A 237 -5.10 -14.33 -1.71
N PHE A 238 -5.08 -14.42 -0.38
CA PHE A 238 -6.19 -13.99 0.47
C PHE A 238 -6.39 -12.46 0.38
N ASP A 239 -5.30 -11.68 0.41
CA ASP A 239 -5.38 -10.22 0.26
C ASP A 239 -6.04 -9.82 -1.06
N ASN A 240 -5.67 -10.45 -2.18
CA ASN A 240 -6.26 -10.19 -3.49
C ASN A 240 -7.73 -10.57 -3.56
N ARG A 241 -8.13 -11.74 -3.03
CA ARG A 241 -9.54 -12.13 -2.97
C ARG A 241 -10.33 -11.17 -2.07
N GLY A 242 -9.78 -10.78 -0.93
CA GLY A 242 -10.36 -9.78 -0.06
C GLY A 242 -10.58 -8.43 -0.75
N LEU A 243 -9.61 -7.97 -1.56
CA LEU A 243 -9.77 -6.76 -2.38
C LEU A 243 -10.89 -6.90 -3.42
N HIS A 244 -11.02 -8.07 -4.05
CA HIS A 244 -12.09 -8.31 -5.02
C HIS A 244 -13.47 -8.39 -4.34
N LEU A 245 -13.57 -9.05 -3.18
CA LEU A 245 -14.78 -9.10 -2.36
C LEU A 245 -15.20 -7.71 -1.88
N ALA A 246 -14.26 -6.91 -1.34
CA ALA A 246 -14.52 -5.55 -0.90
C ALA A 246 -14.99 -4.65 -2.05
N ALA A 247 -14.39 -4.78 -3.24
CA ALA A 247 -14.81 -4.04 -4.42
C ALA A 247 -16.22 -4.42 -4.89
N ASN A 248 -16.67 -5.63 -4.58
CA ASN A 248 -18.03 -6.11 -4.84
C ASN A 248 -19.02 -5.80 -3.70
N GLY A 249 -18.56 -5.15 -2.63
CA GLY A 249 -19.40 -4.79 -1.47
C GLY A 249 -19.51 -5.89 -0.40
N ASP A 250 -18.89 -7.04 -0.60
CA ASP A 250 -18.81 -8.10 0.42
C ASP A 250 -17.66 -7.82 1.40
N TYR A 251 -17.92 -6.86 2.31
CA TYR A 251 -16.94 -6.51 3.33
C TYR A 251 -16.73 -7.60 4.37
N ALA A 252 -17.74 -8.44 4.62
CA ALA A 252 -17.63 -9.53 5.59
C ALA A 252 -16.67 -10.64 5.06
N GLY A 253 -16.85 -11.04 3.81
CA GLY A 253 -15.95 -11.97 3.14
C GLY A 253 -14.52 -11.40 3.03
N ALA A 254 -14.39 -10.11 2.67
CA ALA A 254 -13.09 -9.44 2.61
C ALA A 254 -12.36 -9.45 3.95
N ILE A 255 -13.06 -9.14 5.06
CA ILE A 255 -12.49 -9.16 6.41
C ILE A 255 -12.03 -10.58 6.79
N ALA A 256 -12.78 -11.61 6.42
CA ALA A 256 -12.38 -13.00 6.67
C ALA A 256 -11.07 -13.34 5.94
N ASP A 257 -10.94 -12.96 4.68
CA ASP A 257 -9.72 -13.17 3.91
C ASP A 257 -8.53 -12.38 4.45
N TYR A 258 -8.71 -11.11 4.79
CA TYR A 258 -7.63 -10.33 5.42
C TYR A 258 -7.21 -10.90 6.78
N ASN A 259 -8.12 -11.51 7.54
CA ASN A 259 -7.78 -12.22 8.78
C ASN A 259 -6.83 -13.39 8.50
N GLU A 260 -7.08 -14.20 7.47
CA GLU A 260 -6.18 -15.28 7.09
C GLU A 260 -4.83 -14.74 6.58
N ALA A 261 -4.82 -13.69 5.76
CA ALA A 261 -3.58 -13.05 5.32
C ALA A 261 -2.73 -12.55 6.51
N ILE A 262 -3.35 -11.88 7.48
CA ILE A 262 -2.68 -11.36 8.69
C ILE A 262 -2.17 -12.50 9.58
N LYS A 263 -2.92 -13.57 9.69
CA LYS A 263 -2.54 -14.76 10.48
C LYS A 263 -1.32 -15.47 9.89
N ILE A 264 -1.24 -15.57 8.55
CA ILE A 264 -0.09 -16.15 7.86
C ILE A 264 1.13 -15.26 8.04
N ARG A 265 1.00 -13.95 7.77
CA ARG A 265 2.07 -12.97 7.91
C ARG A 265 1.51 -11.58 8.20
N PRO A 266 1.68 -11.05 9.43
CA PRO A 266 1.29 -9.69 9.73
C PRO A 266 2.04 -8.69 8.85
N ALA A 267 1.30 -7.80 8.17
CA ALA A 267 1.88 -6.72 7.36
C ALA A 267 0.97 -5.49 7.38
N ALA A 268 1.56 -4.30 7.32
CA ALA A 268 0.83 -3.03 7.36
C ALA A 268 -0.24 -2.95 6.27
N LYS A 269 0.05 -3.46 5.06
CA LYS A 269 -0.91 -3.46 3.95
C LYS A 269 -2.18 -4.27 4.22
N PHE A 270 -2.06 -5.47 4.84
CA PHE A 270 -3.22 -6.33 5.11
C PHE A 270 -4.12 -5.75 6.21
N LEU A 271 -3.49 -5.19 7.26
CA LEU A 271 -4.19 -4.46 8.32
C LEU A 271 -4.91 -3.24 7.73
N THR A 272 -4.24 -2.47 6.88
CA THR A 272 -4.86 -1.30 6.24
C THR A 272 -6.04 -1.71 5.35
N ASN A 273 -5.92 -2.78 4.56
CA ASN A 273 -7.01 -3.28 3.72
C ASN A 273 -8.20 -3.76 4.57
N ARG A 274 -7.96 -4.42 5.73
CA ARG A 274 -9.02 -4.80 6.66
C ARG A 274 -9.66 -3.57 7.31
N GLY A 275 -8.86 -2.58 7.71
CA GLY A 275 -9.33 -1.29 8.18
C GLY A 275 -10.22 -0.57 7.16
N ASP A 276 -9.85 -0.61 5.88
CA ASP A 276 -10.65 -0.05 4.80
C ASP A 276 -12.01 -0.75 4.68
N ALA A 277 -12.05 -2.08 4.82
CA ALA A 277 -13.30 -2.83 4.82
C ALA A 277 -14.19 -2.51 6.03
N TYR A 278 -13.61 -2.36 7.24
CA TYR A 278 -14.35 -1.88 8.41
C TYR A 278 -14.87 -0.45 8.21
N GLN A 279 -14.05 0.45 7.65
CA GLN A 279 -14.44 1.83 7.38
C GLN A 279 -15.58 1.91 6.35
N ALA A 280 -15.55 1.09 5.30
CA ALA A 280 -16.64 0.99 4.33
C ALA A 280 -17.96 0.53 4.98
N GLY A 281 -17.87 -0.37 5.98
CA GLY A 281 -18.98 -0.75 6.84
C GLY A 281 -19.32 0.28 7.94
N LYS A 282 -18.67 1.46 7.95
CA LYS A 282 -18.80 2.53 8.96
C LYS A 282 -18.39 2.12 10.39
N ASP A 283 -17.66 1.03 10.54
CA ASP A 283 -17.04 0.64 11.81
C ASP A 283 -15.69 1.32 11.97
N TYR A 284 -15.76 2.61 12.26
CA TYR A 284 -14.58 3.45 12.36
C TYR A 284 -13.65 3.03 13.53
N ASP A 285 -14.19 2.44 14.59
CA ASP A 285 -13.40 2.05 15.74
C ASP A 285 -12.46 0.89 15.40
N ARG A 286 -12.98 -0.17 14.75
CA ARG A 286 -12.14 -1.27 14.28
C ARG A 286 -11.21 -0.84 13.16
N ALA A 287 -11.66 0.03 12.27
CA ALA A 287 -10.80 0.60 11.21
C ALA A 287 -9.59 1.33 11.81
N ILE A 288 -9.80 2.22 12.78
CA ILE A 288 -8.73 2.97 13.45
C ILE A 288 -7.76 2.02 14.17
N ALA A 289 -8.28 1.01 14.86
CA ALA A 289 -7.44 0.02 15.53
C ALA A 289 -6.52 -0.73 14.55
N ASP A 290 -7.02 -1.06 13.36
CA ASP A 290 -6.24 -1.71 12.31
C ASP A 290 -5.19 -0.77 11.71
N TYR A 291 -5.52 0.49 11.46
CA TYR A 291 -4.55 1.48 10.99
C TYR A 291 -3.48 1.76 12.05
N ASP A 292 -3.84 1.80 13.34
CA ASP A 292 -2.89 1.92 14.44
C ASP A 292 -1.93 0.73 14.48
N ALA A 293 -2.43 -0.49 14.27
CA ALA A 293 -1.62 -1.68 14.19
C ALA A 293 -0.71 -1.68 12.95
N ALA A 294 -1.21 -1.21 11.80
CA ALA A 294 -0.43 -1.05 10.59
C ALA A 294 0.73 -0.07 10.78
N LEU A 295 0.48 1.08 11.41
CA LEU A 295 1.49 2.11 11.70
C LEU A 295 2.49 1.70 12.78
N LYS A 296 2.16 0.75 13.64
CA LYS A 296 3.14 0.12 14.54
C LYS A 296 4.11 -0.79 13.79
N LEU A 297 3.65 -1.48 12.74
CA LEU A 297 4.50 -2.31 11.89
C LEU A 297 5.34 -1.49 10.92
N ASP A 298 4.76 -0.47 10.34
CA ASP A 298 5.42 0.44 9.40
C ASP A 298 4.98 1.89 9.67
N PRO A 299 5.79 2.65 10.46
CA PRO A 299 5.52 4.05 10.76
C PRO A 299 5.59 4.99 9.55
N THR A 300 6.07 4.49 8.40
CA THR A 300 6.16 5.26 7.15
C THR A 300 5.05 4.93 6.15
N PHE A 301 4.12 4.07 6.52
CA PHE A 301 3.05 3.64 5.63
C PHE A 301 1.99 4.73 5.45
N GLN A 302 2.26 5.64 4.54
CA GLN A 302 1.51 6.85 4.24
C GLN A 302 -0.01 6.60 4.08
N ARG A 303 -0.39 5.51 3.39
CA ARG A 303 -1.80 5.17 3.16
C ARG A 303 -2.57 4.94 4.46
N ALA A 304 -1.94 4.35 5.49
CA ALA A 304 -2.60 4.12 6.78
C ALA A 304 -2.90 5.44 7.51
N TYR A 305 -2.01 6.43 7.45
CA TYR A 305 -2.31 7.78 7.97
C TYR A 305 -3.48 8.41 7.25
N ASN A 306 -3.45 8.44 5.90
CA ASN A 306 -4.54 9.02 5.12
C ASN A 306 -5.90 8.36 5.45
N ASN A 307 -5.94 7.03 5.53
CA ASN A 307 -7.19 6.30 5.76
C ASN A 307 -7.63 6.41 7.23
N ARG A 308 -6.70 6.45 8.22
CA ARG A 308 -7.03 6.73 9.61
C ARG A 308 -7.58 8.14 9.78
N GLY A 309 -7.02 9.13 9.08
CA GLY A 309 -7.55 10.48 9.01
C GLY A 309 -8.99 10.51 8.50
N ALA A 310 -9.29 9.74 7.45
CA ALA A 310 -10.66 9.61 6.94
C ALA A 310 -11.60 8.94 7.95
N ALA A 311 -11.14 7.93 8.68
CA ALA A 311 -11.92 7.29 9.74
C ALA A 311 -12.16 8.24 10.93
N TRP A 312 -11.17 9.03 11.36
CA TRP A 312 -11.35 10.07 12.36
C TRP A 312 -12.34 11.14 11.92
N ARG A 313 -12.25 11.58 10.65
CA ARG A 313 -13.23 12.50 10.06
C ARG A 313 -14.63 11.90 10.09
N GLY A 314 -14.78 10.62 9.76
CA GLY A 314 -16.05 9.89 9.83
C GLY A 314 -16.63 9.83 11.25
N LYS A 315 -15.78 9.77 12.29
CA LYS A 315 -16.17 9.89 13.70
C LYS A 315 -16.43 11.34 14.16
N GLY A 316 -16.14 12.34 13.33
CA GLY A 316 -16.25 13.76 13.68
C GLY A 316 -15.04 14.34 14.40
N ASP A 317 -13.97 13.58 14.61
CA ASP A 317 -12.72 14.06 15.21
C ASP A 317 -11.81 14.70 14.15
N ARG A 318 -12.12 15.96 13.86
CA ARG A 318 -11.43 16.73 12.82
C ARG A 318 -9.99 17.04 13.17
N SER A 319 -9.68 17.16 14.46
CA SER A 319 -8.32 17.46 14.93
C SER A 319 -7.36 16.30 14.65
N ARG A 320 -7.78 15.08 15.00
CA ARG A 320 -6.98 13.88 14.68
C ARG A 320 -6.91 13.63 13.17
N ALA A 321 -8.01 13.87 12.46
CA ALA A 321 -8.03 13.77 11.00
C ALA A 321 -7.02 14.72 10.35
N LEU A 322 -6.97 15.99 10.77
CA LEU A 322 -6.01 16.98 10.27
C LEU A 322 -4.56 16.55 10.53
N SER A 323 -4.28 16.07 11.73
CA SER A 323 -2.94 15.58 12.09
C SER A 323 -2.50 14.40 11.21
N ASP A 324 -3.38 13.43 10.99
CA ASP A 324 -3.09 12.25 10.18
C ASP A 324 -2.90 12.59 8.69
N TYR A 325 -3.74 13.45 8.13
CA TYR A 325 -3.57 13.91 6.75
C TYR A 325 -2.30 14.74 6.56
N ALA A 326 -1.92 15.56 7.55
CA ALA A 326 -0.65 16.30 7.51
C ALA A 326 0.55 15.33 7.47
N GLU A 327 0.50 14.26 8.27
CA GLU A 327 1.56 13.24 8.27
C GLU A 327 1.59 12.45 6.96
N ALA A 328 0.43 12.13 6.39
CA ALA A 328 0.35 11.49 5.07
C ALA A 328 0.99 12.35 3.97
N VAL A 329 0.73 13.67 3.95
CA VAL A 329 1.35 14.61 3.01
C VAL A 329 2.85 14.76 3.26
N ARG A 330 3.29 14.75 4.52
CA ARG A 330 4.72 14.80 4.87
C ARG A 330 5.48 13.59 4.33
N LEU A 331 4.88 12.41 4.41
CA LEU A 331 5.49 11.16 3.94
C LEU A 331 5.50 11.04 2.42
N ASP A 332 4.44 11.49 1.76
CA ASP A 332 4.38 11.57 0.29
C ASP A 332 3.75 12.89 -0.17
N PRO A 333 4.58 13.93 -0.41
CA PRO A 333 4.10 15.22 -0.90
C PRO A 333 3.51 15.17 -2.33
N SER A 334 3.72 14.09 -3.06
CA SER A 334 3.20 13.92 -4.42
C SER A 334 1.79 13.31 -4.47
N ASP A 335 1.31 12.77 -3.35
CA ASP A 335 -0.05 12.20 -3.25
C ASP A 335 -1.11 13.32 -3.22
N LYS A 336 -1.71 13.54 -4.40
CA LYS A 336 -2.76 14.54 -4.57
C LYS A 336 -4.00 14.26 -3.72
N THR A 337 -4.28 12.99 -3.40
CA THR A 337 -5.42 12.59 -2.58
C THR A 337 -5.19 13.00 -1.13
N ALA A 338 -4.03 12.69 -0.57
CA ALA A 338 -3.66 13.10 0.78
C ALA A 338 -3.62 14.64 0.91
N ALA A 339 -3.04 15.33 -0.08
CA ALA A 339 -3.01 16.78 -0.13
C ALA A 339 -4.42 17.39 -0.17
N SER A 340 -5.31 16.87 -1.02
CA SER A 340 -6.70 17.32 -1.11
C SER A 340 -7.48 17.08 0.19
N ASN A 341 -7.32 15.90 0.81
CA ASN A 341 -7.95 15.57 2.09
C ASN A 341 -7.47 16.51 3.21
N HIS A 342 -6.17 16.80 3.25
CA HIS A 342 -5.58 17.72 4.21
C HIS A 342 -6.13 19.15 4.04
N GLU A 343 -6.18 19.66 2.81
CA GLU A 343 -6.72 20.99 2.53
C GLU A 343 -8.22 21.09 2.88
N GLU A 344 -8.98 20.03 2.56
CA GLU A 344 -10.42 20.02 2.83
C GLU A 344 -10.70 20.05 4.33
N ILE A 345 -10.02 19.20 5.12
CA ILE A 345 -10.19 19.16 6.57
C ILE A 345 -9.66 20.43 7.24
N ALA A 346 -8.57 21.01 6.72
CA ALA A 346 -8.04 22.29 7.23
C ALA A 346 -9.05 23.43 7.05
N ARG A 347 -9.64 23.53 5.86
CA ARG A 347 -10.73 24.52 5.60
C ARG A 347 -11.96 24.25 6.47
N GLU A 348 -12.30 22.97 6.71
CA GLU A 348 -13.40 22.60 7.59
C GLU A 348 -13.13 23.03 9.04
N VAL A 349 -11.92 22.75 9.55
CA VAL A 349 -11.47 23.18 10.90
C VAL A 349 -11.44 24.70 11.01
N GLU A 350 -10.91 25.39 10.00
CA GLU A 350 -10.87 26.85 9.95
C GLU A 350 -12.29 27.44 9.93
N ARG A 351 -13.19 26.90 9.10
CA ARG A 351 -14.59 27.33 9.05
C ARG A 351 -15.29 27.15 10.40
N LEU A 352 -15.09 26.01 11.05
CA LEU A 352 -15.63 25.76 12.39
C LEU A 352 -14.99 26.68 13.42
N GLY A 353 -13.68 26.86 13.36
CA GLY A 353 -12.94 27.84 14.16
C GLY A 353 -13.46 29.25 13.92
N ALA A 354 -13.74 29.66 12.69
CA ALA A 354 -14.34 30.97 12.37
C ALA A 354 -15.79 31.09 12.85
N LEU A 355 -16.59 30.00 12.77
CA LEU A 355 -17.94 29.95 13.34
C LEU A 355 -17.90 30.06 14.87
N THR A 356 -16.88 29.52 15.52
CA THR A 356 -16.67 29.54 16.96
C THR A 356 -15.87 30.77 17.43
N SER A 357 -14.97 31.32 16.60
CA SER A 357 -14.12 32.48 16.90
C SER A 357 -14.65 33.81 16.38
N GLY A 358 -15.94 33.88 16.00
CA GLY A 358 -16.60 35.18 15.85
C GLY A 358 -16.21 36.05 17.06
N LYS A 359 -15.78 37.28 16.87
CA LYS A 359 -15.03 38.23 17.77
C LYS A 359 -15.40 38.24 19.26
N ASN A 360 -16.26 37.32 19.72
CA ASN A 360 -16.83 37.27 21.07
C ASN A 360 -17.15 35.87 21.60
N LEU A 361 -16.56 34.80 21.07
CA LEU A 361 -16.83 33.42 21.59
C LEU A 361 -15.87 33.03 22.72
N PRO A 362 -16.34 32.31 23.75
CA PRO A 362 -15.54 31.89 24.89
C PRO A 362 -14.57 30.79 24.53
N SER A 363 -13.50 30.68 25.17
CA SER A 363 -12.20 30.04 25.09
C SER A 363 -11.14 31.01 24.58
N PHE A 364 -11.03 32.13 25.26
CA PHE A 364 -10.00 33.13 24.99
C PHE A 364 -8.75 32.82 25.80
N ASN A 365 -7.61 33.10 25.19
CA ASN A 365 -6.35 33.04 25.90
C ASN A 365 -6.35 34.17 26.96
N CYS A 366 -6.27 33.83 28.23
CA CYS A 366 -6.26 34.78 29.34
C CYS A 366 -5.14 35.83 29.23
N ALA A 367 -4.04 35.50 28.56
CA ALA A 367 -2.97 36.46 28.28
C ALA A 367 -3.41 37.62 27.34
N THR A 368 -4.48 37.39 26.56
CA THR A 368 -5.01 38.38 25.60
C THR A 368 -6.37 38.98 26.04
N ALA A 369 -6.87 38.63 27.24
CA ALA A 369 -8.15 39.11 27.77
C ALA A 369 -8.17 40.62 27.91
N LYS A 370 -9.04 41.27 27.15
CA LYS A 370 -9.16 42.77 27.14
C LYS A 370 -10.36 43.28 27.93
N ARG A 371 -11.46 42.52 27.94
CA ARG A 371 -12.71 42.95 28.60
C ARG A 371 -12.74 42.60 30.07
N ALA A 372 -13.45 43.41 30.88
CA ALA A 372 -13.57 43.18 32.30
C ALA A 372 -14.15 41.80 32.65
N VAL A 373 -15.17 41.36 31.92
CA VAL A 373 -15.77 40.02 32.08
C VAL A 373 -14.79 38.88 31.73
N GLU A 374 -13.97 39.07 30.72
CA GLU A 374 -12.93 38.12 30.35
C GLU A 374 -11.88 37.96 31.44
N LYS A 375 -11.43 39.10 31.97
CA LYS A 375 -10.50 39.15 33.10
C LYS A 375 -11.08 38.51 34.35
N ALA A 376 -12.38 38.72 34.62
CA ALA A 376 -13.07 38.09 35.75
C ALA A 376 -13.16 36.56 35.58
N ILE A 377 -13.47 36.09 34.38
CA ILE A 377 -13.48 34.63 34.08
C ILE A 377 -12.07 34.05 34.25
N CYS A 378 -11.04 34.74 33.78
CA CYS A 378 -9.65 34.27 33.93
C CYS A 378 -9.16 34.30 35.39
N ALA A 379 -9.68 35.19 36.23
CA ALA A 379 -9.31 35.30 37.63
C ALA A 379 -10.01 34.26 38.55
N ASP A 380 -11.13 33.68 38.11
CA ASP A 380 -11.89 32.66 38.84
C ASP A 380 -11.78 31.28 38.16
N PRO A 381 -11.09 30.30 38.78
CA PRO A 381 -10.93 28.98 38.21
C PRO A 381 -12.28 28.26 37.90
N GLY A 382 -13.31 28.50 38.72
CA GLY A 382 -14.65 27.92 38.50
C GLY A 382 -15.35 28.52 37.29
N LEU A 383 -15.26 29.85 37.10
CA LEU A 383 -15.78 30.53 35.90
C LEU A 383 -15.00 30.14 34.66
N ALA A 384 -13.70 29.97 34.75
CA ALA A 384 -12.87 29.49 33.66
C ALA A 384 -13.22 28.04 33.26
N GLN A 385 -13.55 27.18 34.22
CA GLN A 385 -14.02 25.82 33.94
C GLN A 385 -15.41 25.82 33.28
N LEU A 386 -16.35 26.67 33.77
CA LEU A 386 -17.66 26.84 33.17
C LEU A 386 -17.57 27.35 31.72
N ASP A 387 -16.68 28.30 31.46
CA ASP A 387 -16.42 28.80 30.10
C ASP A 387 -15.92 27.71 29.16
N ARG A 388 -14.97 26.89 29.60
CA ARG A 388 -14.51 25.70 28.86
C ARG A 388 -15.65 24.70 28.62
N ASN A 389 -16.43 24.36 29.65
CA ASN A 389 -17.54 23.42 29.53
C ASN A 389 -18.62 23.92 28.53
N ILE A 390 -18.97 25.19 28.56
CA ILE A 390 -19.90 25.82 27.62
C ILE A 390 -19.35 25.70 26.19
N ASN A 391 -18.06 26.01 26.00
CA ASN A 391 -17.45 25.89 24.68
C ASN A 391 -17.43 24.45 24.16
N ASP A 392 -17.05 23.48 24.99
CA ASP A 392 -16.98 22.08 24.62
C ASP A 392 -18.35 21.48 24.27
N VAL A 393 -19.39 21.83 25.04
CA VAL A 393 -20.76 21.41 24.73
C VAL A 393 -21.27 22.11 23.46
N PHE A 394 -21.02 23.40 23.33
CA PHE A 394 -21.41 24.15 22.13
C PHE A 394 -20.79 23.58 20.86
N LEU A 395 -19.49 23.25 20.89
CA LEU A 395 -18.82 22.65 19.74
C LEU A 395 -19.39 21.28 19.34
N ARG A 396 -19.76 20.45 20.31
CA ARG A 396 -20.42 19.16 20.06
C ARG A 396 -21.81 19.35 19.46
N VAL A 397 -22.61 20.25 20.01
CA VAL A 397 -23.98 20.53 19.54
C VAL A 397 -23.98 21.12 18.15
N ILE A 398 -23.07 22.04 17.83
CA ILE A 398 -22.98 22.64 16.49
C ILE A 398 -22.51 21.63 15.45
N ALA A 399 -21.58 20.73 15.82
CA ALA A 399 -21.13 19.66 14.94
C ALA A 399 -22.27 18.67 14.61
N SER A 400 -23.11 18.33 15.60
CA SER A 400 -24.30 17.50 15.38
C SER A 400 -25.31 18.24 14.49
N ALA A 401 -25.61 19.49 14.78
CA ALA A 401 -26.55 20.29 14.00
C ALA A 401 -26.10 20.53 12.54
N GLU A 402 -24.78 20.57 12.27
CA GLU A 402 -24.26 20.70 10.90
C GLU A 402 -24.49 19.42 10.07
N SER A 403 -24.47 18.23 10.71
CA SER A 403 -24.79 16.97 10.04
C SER A 403 -26.25 16.91 9.59
N ASP A 404 -27.15 17.57 10.33
CA ASP A 404 -28.58 17.54 10.07
C ASP A 404 -29.02 18.71 9.17
N SER A 405 -28.54 19.91 9.44
CA SER A 405 -28.92 21.12 8.71
C SER A 405 -27.98 22.29 8.96
N HIS A 406 -27.37 22.82 7.90
CA HIS A 406 -26.57 24.06 7.97
C HIS A 406 -27.33 25.23 8.58
N ARG A 407 -28.67 25.29 8.38
CA ARG A 407 -29.54 26.32 8.95
C ARG A 407 -29.64 26.23 10.48
N ALA A 408 -29.67 24.98 11.01
CA ALA A 408 -29.71 24.75 12.45
C ALA A 408 -28.39 25.17 13.12
N ALA A 409 -27.27 24.83 12.51
CA ALA A 409 -25.94 25.25 13.00
C ALA A 409 -25.78 26.76 13.03
N LEU A 410 -26.25 27.47 12.01
CA LEU A 410 -26.25 28.94 11.97
C LEU A 410 -27.15 29.55 13.07
N ALA A 411 -28.31 28.95 13.34
CA ALA A 411 -29.21 29.41 14.40
C ALA A 411 -28.55 29.25 15.79
N LEU A 412 -27.91 28.12 16.05
CA LEU A 412 -27.15 27.88 17.30
C LEU A 412 -25.97 28.85 17.47
N THR A 413 -25.25 29.14 16.38
CA THR A 413 -24.15 30.11 16.39
C THR A 413 -24.66 31.51 16.74
N ARG A 414 -25.81 31.96 16.21
CA ARG A 414 -26.44 33.22 16.56
C ARG A 414 -26.83 33.24 18.03
N GLN A 415 -27.48 32.20 18.55
CA GLN A 415 -27.86 32.11 19.96
C GLN A 415 -26.63 32.19 20.90
N GLN A 416 -25.52 31.59 20.53
CA GLN A 416 -24.29 31.65 21.31
C GLN A 416 -23.72 33.08 21.31
N ARG A 417 -23.74 33.76 20.18
CA ARG A 417 -23.30 35.16 20.07
C ARG A 417 -24.19 36.08 20.93
N ASP A 418 -25.50 35.92 20.83
CA ASP A 418 -26.45 36.70 21.61
C ASP A 418 -26.28 36.51 23.13
N PHE A 419 -25.95 35.27 23.54
CA PHE A 419 -25.60 35.00 24.93
C PHE A 419 -24.37 35.77 25.36
N ILE A 420 -23.29 35.72 24.57
CA ILE A 420 -22.02 36.38 24.88
C ILE A 420 -22.21 37.91 24.93
N ASP A 421 -22.95 38.49 24.01
CA ASP A 421 -23.21 39.90 23.94
C ASP A 421 -24.04 40.37 25.15
N ARG A 422 -25.08 39.64 25.54
CA ARG A 422 -25.86 39.91 26.77
C ARG A 422 -25.01 39.78 28.02
N ARG A 423 -24.22 38.72 28.14
CA ARG A 423 -23.29 38.50 29.25
C ARG A 423 -22.34 39.70 29.41
N ASN A 424 -21.70 40.08 28.31
CA ASN A 424 -20.75 41.17 28.31
C ASN A 424 -21.40 42.55 28.64
N ALA A 425 -22.62 42.81 28.15
CA ALA A 425 -23.36 44.05 28.41
C ALA A 425 -23.93 44.12 29.83
N SER A 426 -24.19 42.97 30.45
CA SER A 426 -24.79 42.88 31.80
C SER A 426 -23.75 42.79 32.92
N PHE A 427 -22.52 42.41 32.59
CA PHE A 427 -21.44 42.27 33.58
C PHE A 427 -21.18 43.60 34.31
N GLY A 428 -21.15 43.54 35.64
CA GLY A 428 -20.97 44.73 36.51
C GLY A 428 -22.25 45.51 36.81
N ARG A 429 -23.41 45.12 36.22
CA ARG A 429 -24.69 45.74 36.61
C ARG A 429 -25.19 45.15 37.91
N ARG A 430 -25.89 45.96 38.72
CA ARG A 430 -26.48 45.55 39.99
C ARG A 430 -27.46 44.40 39.80
N GLY A 431 -27.25 43.28 40.52
CA GLY A 431 -28.07 42.08 40.47
C GLY A 431 -27.74 41.12 39.33
N TYR A 432 -26.69 41.33 38.52
CA TYR A 432 -26.25 40.37 37.52
C TYR A 432 -25.23 39.40 38.12
N ASP A 433 -25.59 38.11 38.11
CA ASP A 433 -24.69 37.01 38.50
C ASP A 433 -24.10 36.32 37.26
N LEU A 434 -22.80 36.49 37.06
CA LEU A 434 -22.08 35.93 35.92
C LEU A 434 -22.06 34.39 35.97
N ARG A 435 -21.86 33.81 37.17
CA ARG A 435 -21.83 32.34 37.33
C ARG A 435 -23.16 31.72 36.99
N GLN A 436 -24.24 32.22 37.57
CA GLN A 436 -25.59 31.78 37.28
C GLN A 436 -25.92 31.87 35.77
N ALA A 437 -25.60 32.95 35.13
CA ALA A 437 -25.84 33.12 33.69
C ALA A 437 -25.08 32.10 32.82
N MET A 438 -23.86 31.73 33.24
CA MET A 438 -23.04 30.75 32.56
C MET A 438 -23.56 29.31 32.80
N GLU A 439 -23.98 28.98 34.02
CA GLU A 439 -24.60 27.70 34.37
C GLU A 439 -25.90 27.47 33.60
N GLU A 440 -26.79 28.46 33.57
CA GLU A 440 -28.02 28.41 32.77
C GLU A 440 -27.75 28.20 31.27
N ARG A 441 -26.68 28.78 30.74
CA ARG A 441 -26.28 28.57 29.34
C ARG A 441 -25.78 27.17 29.11
N LEU A 442 -24.97 26.63 30.01
CA LEU A 442 -24.48 25.23 29.92
C LEU A 442 -25.61 24.23 29.96
N ASP A 443 -26.61 24.41 30.85
CA ASP A 443 -27.77 23.54 30.96
C ASP A 443 -28.63 23.56 29.68
N ARG A 444 -28.84 24.72 29.07
CA ARG A 444 -29.54 24.83 27.78
C ARG A 444 -28.81 24.08 26.66
N LEU A 445 -27.48 24.22 26.59
CA LEU A 445 -26.69 23.51 25.59
C LEU A 445 -26.72 21.99 25.82
N ASN A 446 -26.63 21.53 27.08
CA ASN A 446 -26.76 20.12 27.42
C ASN A 446 -28.16 19.55 27.07
N THR A 447 -29.21 20.36 27.20
CA THR A 447 -30.56 19.97 26.80
C THR A 447 -30.65 19.76 25.29
N ILE A 448 -30.04 20.67 24.51
CA ILE A 448 -30.00 20.54 23.03
C ILE A 448 -29.15 19.33 22.62
N ALA A 449 -28.04 19.06 23.33
CA ALA A 449 -27.17 17.93 23.06
C ALA A 449 -27.82 16.54 23.30
N ARG A 450 -28.93 16.50 24.02
CA ARG A 450 -29.70 15.25 24.32
C ARG A 450 -30.86 15.02 23.37
N GLN A 451 -31.23 15.99 22.57
CA GLN A 451 -32.26 15.92 21.53
C GLN A 451 -31.65 15.49 20.19
#